data_2c28031f99bc8ff53a88b7e7044f2c2d
#
_entry.id   2c28031f99bc8ff53a88b7e7044f2c2d
#
_cell.length_a   1.000
_cell.length_b   1.000
_cell.length_c   1.000
_cell.angle_alpha   90.00
_cell.angle_beta   90.00
_cell.angle_gamma   90.00
#
_symmetry.space_group_name_H-M   'P 1'
#
loop_
_entity.id
_entity.type
_entity.pdbx_description
1 polymer ?
#
loop_
_entity_poly.entity_id
_entity_poly.type
_entity_poly.pdbx_seq_one_letter_code
_entity_poly.pdbx_strand_id
1 'polypeptide(L)'
;MAYEIEDDIMPLFLINGFQFLDFTIQQDYFKTEGKTLLIVCEEGDTEYDEKKLKKNKTAAVFVDDMRKLTPQYLNELEVIYQPERVLMEWNGMWNQDDLKLPDDWTIYQQITIIDGSTFELYVQNMKPLLGAMLRGSELVIVNRCDGIPDDKLTAYRRTIRAMSRESEIVLEDKEGEIEQAALEEDLPYDLGADVIEIKPEDYGIWYIDCMDQPERYKDKVVEFTAMVLKSPKFPKGQFVPGRMAMTCCEADMTFLGFMCKWPGAEDYKTKQWVKVRAKIGIEYQKDYHGEGPVLYAEHVERAEEIKDVVQF
;
A
#
# COMPACT_ATOMS: atom_id res chain seq x y z
N MET A 1 13.77 15.99 -5.80
CA MET A 1 13.59 15.90 -7.27
C MET A 1 12.68 17.03 -7.69
N ALA A 2 13.09 17.88 -8.65
CA ALA A 2 12.19 18.87 -9.24
C ALA A 2 11.33 18.11 -10.25
N TYR A 3 10.04 18.14 -10.06
CA TYR A 3 9.07 17.43 -10.88
C TYR A 3 8.69 18.33 -12.06
N GLU A 4 8.79 17.81 -13.28
CA GLU A 4 8.22 18.46 -14.46
C GLU A 4 6.71 18.23 -14.44
N ILE A 5 5.97 19.20 -13.89
CA ILE A 5 4.51 19.26 -14.00
C ILE A 5 4.23 19.96 -15.31
N GLU A 6 3.34 19.42 -16.13
CA GLU A 6 2.85 20.11 -17.33
C GLU A 6 2.26 21.46 -16.90
N ASP A 7 2.64 22.55 -17.59
CA ASP A 7 2.38 23.96 -17.17
C ASP A 7 0.90 24.32 -16.93
N ASP A 8 -0.05 23.46 -17.36
CA ASP A 8 -1.49 23.70 -17.29
C ASP A 8 -2.22 22.78 -16.28
N ILE A 9 -1.50 21.98 -15.48
CA ILE A 9 -2.13 21.05 -14.53
C ILE A 9 -1.88 21.48 -13.08
N MET A 10 -2.97 21.59 -12.29
CA MET A 10 -2.88 21.88 -10.86
C MET A 10 -2.52 20.60 -10.08
N PRO A 11 -1.34 20.54 -9.45
CA PRO A 11 -0.95 19.38 -8.64
C PRO A 11 -1.65 19.39 -7.28
N LEU A 12 -2.41 18.32 -7.00
CA LEU A 12 -3.04 18.06 -5.73
C LEU A 12 -2.24 17.00 -4.96
N PHE A 13 -1.84 17.33 -3.74
CA PHE A 13 -1.30 16.39 -2.76
C PHE A 13 -2.42 16.03 -1.79
N LEU A 14 -2.88 14.78 -1.87
CA LEU A 14 -3.96 14.27 -1.04
C LEU A 14 -3.39 13.56 0.18
N ILE A 15 -3.76 14.03 1.36
CA ILE A 15 -3.29 13.50 2.63
C ILE A 15 -4.48 12.90 3.37
N ASN A 16 -4.48 11.59 3.50
CA ASN A 16 -5.50 10.82 4.20
C ASN A 16 -5.09 10.50 5.64
N GLY A 17 -6.06 10.33 6.54
CA GLY A 17 -5.83 9.80 7.87
C GLY A 17 -6.90 10.23 8.88
N PHE A 18 -6.70 9.86 10.15
CA PHE A 18 -7.66 10.13 11.22
C PHE A 18 -7.20 11.18 12.25
N GLN A 19 -5.95 11.62 12.20
CA GLN A 19 -5.41 12.67 13.08
C GLN A 19 -4.17 13.31 12.45
N PHE A 20 -4.31 14.51 11.90
CA PHE A 20 -3.35 15.04 10.97
C PHE A 20 -2.27 15.99 11.42
N LEU A 21 -2.43 16.79 11.97
CA LEU A 21 -2.23 18.15 12.29
C LEU A 21 -0.93 18.88 12.26
N ASP A 22 0.07 18.44 12.90
CA ASP A 22 1.36 19.13 12.94
C ASP A 22 2.32 18.62 11.87
N PHE A 23 2.02 17.47 11.30
CA PHE A 23 2.91 16.78 10.38
C PHE A 23 3.04 17.50 9.03
N THR A 24 1.94 17.84 8.37
CA THR A 24 1.95 18.36 6.99
C THR A 24 2.67 19.69 6.84
N ILE A 25 2.56 20.56 7.84
CA ILE A 25 3.13 21.92 7.77
C ILE A 25 4.54 21.99 8.35
N GLN A 26 4.92 21.07 9.23
CA GLN A 26 6.21 21.09 9.91
C GLN A 26 7.32 20.37 9.14
N GLN A 27 6.98 19.44 8.25
CA GLN A 27 7.97 18.68 7.51
C GLN A 27 8.62 19.52 6.41
N ASP A 28 9.94 19.43 6.31
CA ASP A 28 10.72 20.03 5.22
C ASP A 28 10.28 19.51 3.84
N TYR A 29 9.64 18.35 3.82
CA TYR A 29 9.12 17.69 2.62
C TYR A 29 8.11 18.53 1.84
N PHE A 30 7.26 19.32 2.55
CA PHE A 30 6.25 20.19 1.93
C PHE A 30 6.67 21.62 1.80
N LYS A 31 7.92 21.99 2.10
CA LYS A 31 8.42 23.34 1.89
C LYS A 31 8.52 23.65 0.41
N THR A 32 7.92 24.75 0.00
CA THR A 32 8.04 25.29 -1.34
C THR A 32 8.19 26.81 -1.26
N GLU A 33 8.79 27.41 -2.30
CA GLU A 33 8.82 28.87 -2.44
C GLU A 33 7.51 29.43 -2.99
N GLY A 34 6.67 28.59 -3.58
CA GLY A 34 5.40 28.93 -4.22
C GLY A 34 4.24 29.12 -3.26
N LYS A 35 3.11 29.61 -3.77
CA LYS A 35 1.86 29.73 -3.03
C LYS A 35 1.22 28.35 -2.90
N THR A 36 0.77 28.02 -1.69
CA THR A 36 0.05 26.78 -1.42
C THR A 36 -1.37 27.07 -0.94
N LEU A 37 -2.35 26.35 -1.47
CA LEU A 37 -3.70 26.28 -0.93
C LEU A 37 -3.81 25.02 -0.07
N LEU A 38 -4.10 25.17 1.20
CA LEU A 38 -4.40 24.07 2.11
C LEU A 38 -5.91 23.96 2.27
N ILE A 39 -6.51 22.87 1.81
CA ILE A 39 -7.92 22.55 2.02
C ILE A 39 -7.99 21.53 3.15
N VAL A 40 -8.61 21.94 4.27
CA VAL A 40 -8.78 21.10 5.46
C VAL A 40 -10.20 20.58 5.49
N CYS A 41 -10.35 19.26 5.28
CA CYS A 41 -11.63 18.58 5.43
C CYS A 41 -11.81 18.19 6.89
N GLU A 42 -12.48 19.06 7.65
CA GLU A 42 -12.49 19.02 9.10
C GLU A 42 -12.92 17.69 9.71
N GLU A 43 -12.07 17.22 10.62
CA GLU A 43 -12.38 16.21 11.61
C GLU A 43 -11.73 16.61 12.94
N GLY A 44 -12.45 17.41 13.75
CA GLY A 44 -12.03 17.75 15.11
C GLY A 44 -11.50 19.18 15.32
N ASP A 45 -10.97 19.43 16.51
CA ASP A 45 -10.58 20.76 17.03
C ASP A 45 -9.14 21.14 16.68
N THR A 46 -8.77 21.00 15.40
CA THR A 46 -7.41 21.31 14.99
C THR A 46 -7.19 22.80 14.77
N GLU A 47 -6.30 23.40 15.54
CA GLU A 47 -5.85 24.77 15.34
C GLU A 47 -4.57 24.85 14.51
N TYR A 48 -4.63 25.53 13.36
CA TYR A 48 -3.45 25.84 12.55
C TYR A 48 -2.81 27.16 12.98
N ASP A 49 -1.48 27.16 13.15
CA ASP A 49 -0.75 28.39 13.46
C ASP A 49 -0.73 29.32 12.23
N GLU A 50 -1.57 30.36 12.24
CA GLU A 50 -1.64 31.35 11.16
C GLU A 50 -0.30 32.00 10.83
N LYS A 51 0.63 32.15 11.79
CA LYS A 51 1.94 32.73 11.56
C LYS A 51 2.81 31.80 10.73
N LYS A 52 2.74 30.48 11.02
CA LYS A 52 3.43 29.44 10.23
C LYS A 52 2.84 29.38 8.82
N LEU A 53 1.52 29.38 8.66
CA LEU A 53 0.86 29.42 7.35
C LEU A 53 1.33 30.61 6.51
N LYS A 54 1.25 31.83 7.06
CA LYS A 54 1.69 33.06 6.36
C LYS A 54 3.17 33.02 6.00
N LYS A 55 4.02 32.51 6.91
CA LYS A 55 5.46 32.37 6.63
C LYS A 55 5.73 31.46 5.44
N ASN A 56 4.92 30.42 5.27
CA ASN A 56 5.03 29.44 4.19
C ASN A 56 4.15 29.78 2.99
N LYS A 57 3.66 31.02 2.86
CA LYS A 57 2.78 31.48 1.78
C LYS A 57 1.57 30.55 1.57
N THR A 58 1.04 29.97 2.63
CA THR A 58 -0.07 29.01 2.60
C THR A 58 -1.35 29.71 3.04
N ALA A 59 -2.40 29.61 2.21
CA ALA A 59 -3.77 29.95 2.56
C ALA A 59 -4.53 28.70 2.97
N ALA A 60 -5.24 28.74 4.08
CA ALA A 60 -6.05 27.61 4.55
C ALA A 60 -7.54 27.85 4.36
N VAL A 61 -8.26 26.86 3.87
CA VAL A 61 -9.71 26.83 3.71
C VAL A 61 -10.25 25.59 4.40
N PHE A 62 -11.27 25.76 5.25
CA PHE A 62 -11.87 24.68 6.01
C PHE A 62 -13.19 24.24 5.39
N VAL A 63 -13.37 22.94 5.22
CA VAL A 63 -14.56 22.33 4.61
C VAL A 63 -15.12 21.29 5.58
N ASP A 64 -16.30 21.55 6.12
CA ASP A 64 -17.02 20.72 7.10
C ASP A 64 -17.99 19.70 6.47
N ASP A 65 -18.21 19.76 5.17
CA ASP A 65 -19.16 18.91 4.45
C ASP A 65 -18.61 18.58 3.06
N MET A 66 -18.41 17.29 2.80
CA MET A 66 -17.91 16.78 1.53
C MET A 66 -18.70 17.25 0.30
N ARG A 67 -20.01 17.47 0.47
CA ARG A 67 -20.89 17.95 -0.61
C ARG A 67 -20.54 19.37 -1.11
N LYS A 68 -19.77 20.12 -0.34
CA LYS A 68 -19.23 21.42 -0.76
C LYS A 68 -18.04 21.30 -1.71
N LEU A 69 -17.31 20.17 -1.69
CA LEU A 69 -16.16 19.92 -2.54
C LEU A 69 -16.59 19.54 -3.97
N THR A 70 -17.16 20.50 -4.67
CA THR A 70 -17.51 20.35 -6.08
C THR A 70 -16.39 20.87 -6.98
N PRO A 71 -16.22 20.37 -8.22
CA PRO A 71 -15.25 20.93 -9.16
C PRO A 71 -15.37 22.45 -9.33
N GLN A 72 -16.61 22.95 -9.35
CA GLN A 72 -16.85 24.40 -9.44
C GLN A 72 -16.28 25.15 -8.22
N TYR A 73 -16.51 24.66 -7.01
CA TYR A 73 -16.00 25.28 -5.79
C TYR A 73 -14.46 25.24 -5.74
N LEU A 74 -13.85 24.14 -6.15
CA LEU A 74 -12.39 24.01 -6.21
C LEU A 74 -11.79 25.00 -7.21
N ASN A 75 -12.40 25.18 -8.39
CA ASN A 75 -12.00 26.20 -9.37
C ASN A 75 -12.18 27.63 -8.81
N GLU A 76 -13.24 27.92 -8.05
CA GLU A 76 -13.40 29.21 -7.41
C GLU A 76 -12.27 29.50 -6.41
N LEU A 77 -11.86 28.50 -5.62
CA LEU A 77 -10.72 28.64 -4.71
C LEU A 77 -9.41 28.87 -5.46
N GLU A 78 -9.19 28.19 -6.55
CA GLU A 78 -8.00 28.40 -7.41
C GLU A 78 -7.94 29.83 -7.94
N VAL A 79 -9.04 30.36 -8.45
CA VAL A 79 -9.11 31.73 -8.94
C VAL A 79 -8.86 32.76 -7.83
N ILE A 80 -9.37 32.50 -6.61
CA ILE A 80 -9.23 33.41 -5.45
C ILE A 80 -7.79 33.44 -4.94
N TYR A 81 -7.19 32.26 -4.74
CA TYR A 81 -5.91 32.12 -4.05
C TYR A 81 -4.72 32.07 -5.02
N GLN A 82 -4.93 31.71 -6.27
CA GLN A 82 -3.89 31.53 -7.29
C GLN A 82 -2.71 30.70 -6.78
N PRO A 83 -2.96 29.47 -6.29
CA PRO A 83 -1.93 28.61 -5.75
C PRO A 83 -1.09 28.00 -6.87
N GLU A 84 0.15 27.60 -6.56
CA GLU A 84 0.99 26.79 -7.45
C GLU A 84 0.81 25.28 -7.16
N ARG A 85 0.21 24.97 -6.01
CA ARG A 85 -0.17 23.61 -5.61
C ARG A 85 -1.27 23.62 -4.58
N VAL A 86 -1.97 22.49 -4.47
CA VAL A 86 -3.00 22.26 -3.45
C VAL A 86 -2.55 21.12 -2.54
N LEU A 87 -2.65 21.34 -1.23
CA LEU A 87 -2.62 20.28 -0.21
C LEU A 87 -4.05 20.07 0.27
N MET A 88 -4.57 18.86 0.24
CA MET A 88 -5.89 18.54 0.76
C MET A 88 -5.76 17.53 1.89
N GLU A 89 -6.06 17.95 3.10
CA GLU A 89 -6.21 17.05 4.24
C GLU A 89 -7.62 16.47 4.21
N TRP A 90 -7.69 15.22 3.77
CA TRP A 90 -8.96 14.52 3.58
C TRP A 90 -9.48 13.95 4.89
N ASN A 91 -10.75 14.15 5.17
CA ASN A 91 -11.40 13.54 6.32
C ASN A 91 -11.47 12.01 6.15
N GLY A 92 -10.79 11.27 7.01
CA GLY A 92 -10.70 9.81 6.93
C GLY A 92 -12.03 9.05 7.03
N MET A 93 -13.11 9.74 7.47
CA MET A 93 -14.47 9.17 7.51
C MET A 93 -15.25 9.35 6.22
N TRP A 94 -14.73 10.14 5.27
CA TRP A 94 -15.39 10.36 3.98
C TRP A 94 -14.91 9.35 2.95
N ASN A 95 -15.84 8.90 2.08
CA ASN A 95 -15.45 8.03 0.97
C ASN A 95 -14.68 8.84 -0.09
N GLN A 96 -13.40 8.48 -0.29
CA GLN A 96 -12.53 9.17 -1.25
C GLN A 96 -13.02 9.02 -2.70
N ASP A 97 -13.72 7.94 -3.04
CA ASP A 97 -14.27 7.72 -4.38
C ASP A 97 -15.33 8.77 -4.78
N ASP A 98 -15.88 9.49 -3.79
CA ASP A 98 -16.84 10.57 -4.01
C ASP A 98 -16.18 11.92 -4.32
N LEU A 99 -14.86 12.06 -4.16
CA LEU A 99 -14.12 13.26 -4.51
C LEU A 99 -14.15 13.48 -6.03
N LYS A 100 -14.67 14.64 -6.45
CA LYS A 100 -14.70 15.07 -7.85
C LYS A 100 -13.77 16.26 -8.02
N LEU A 101 -12.72 16.09 -8.79
CA LEU A 101 -11.76 17.14 -9.10
C LEU A 101 -12.15 17.90 -10.38
N PRO A 102 -11.70 19.17 -10.54
CA PRO A 102 -11.69 19.84 -11.82
C PRO A 102 -10.89 19.07 -12.88
N ASP A 103 -11.17 19.28 -14.16
CA ASP A 103 -10.52 18.55 -15.27
C ASP A 103 -9.02 18.82 -15.38
N ASP A 104 -8.58 19.99 -14.93
CA ASP A 104 -7.19 20.47 -14.89
C ASP A 104 -6.46 20.20 -13.57
N TRP A 105 -7.12 19.51 -12.62
CA TRP A 105 -6.49 19.06 -11.38
C TRP A 105 -6.14 17.58 -11.43
N THR A 106 -4.98 17.22 -10.91
CA THR A 106 -4.58 15.80 -10.77
C THR A 106 -4.07 15.50 -9.36
N ILE A 107 -4.39 14.33 -8.85
CA ILE A 107 -3.72 13.83 -7.64
C ILE A 107 -2.30 13.49 -8.05
N TYR A 108 -1.38 14.34 -7.64
CA TYR A 108 0.04 14.20 -7.92
C TYR A 108 0.71 13.21 -6.96
N GLN A 109 0.29 13.24 -5.71
CA GLN A 109 0.75 12.30 -4.69
C GLN A 109 -0.35 12.08 -3.66
N GLN A 110 -0.55 10.83 -3.25
CA GLN A 110 -1.41 10.47 -2.14
C GLN A 110 -0.56 9.92 -0.99
N ILE A 111 -0.76 10.50 0.20
CA ILE A 111 -0.07 10.12 1.42
C ILE A 111 -1.12 9.70 2.44
N THR A 112 -0.91 8.57 3.11
CA THR A 112 -1.77 8.16 4.22
C THR A 112 -0.98 8.17 5.53
N ILE A 113 -1.51 8.88 6.53
CA ILE A 113 -0.91 8.96 7.87
C ILE A 113 -1.78 8.15 8.83
N ILE A 114 -1.15 7.27 9.59
CA ILE A 114 -1.80 6.36 10.54
C ILE A 114 -1.17 6.52 11.91
N ASP A 115 -2.01 6.64 12.93
CA ASP A 115 -1.58 6.59 14.31
C ASP A 115 -1.29 5.14 14.73
N GLY A 116 -0.02 4.79 14.94
CA GLY A 116 0.41 3.45 15.33
C GLY A 116 -0.20 2.98 16.63
N SER A 117 -0.45 3.90 17.58
CA SER A 117 -1.04 3.56 18.88
C SER A 117 -2.49 3.05 18.77
N THR A 118 -3.19 3.39 17.68
CA THR A 118 -4.59 3.00 17.43
C THR A 118 -4.77 2.10 16.22
N PHE A 119 -3.69 1.73 15.53
CA PHE A 119 -3.72 0.94 14.30
C PHE A 119 -4.54 -0.35 14.41
N GLU A 120 -4.33 -1.13 15.49
CA GLU A 120 -5.05 -2.39 15.71
C GLU A 120 -6.57 -2.17 15.80
N LEU A 121 -7.01 -1.06 16.40
CA LEU A 121 -8.44 -0.73 16.51
C LEU A 121 -9.04 -0.43 15.12
N TYR A 122 -8.31 0.28 14.26
CA TYR A 122 -8.74 0.54 12.89
C TYR A 122 -8.82 -0.74 12.05
N VAL A 123 -7.81 -1.61 12.16
CA VAL A 123 -7.82 -2.90 11.47
C VAL A 123 -8.99 -3.77 11.91
N GLN A 124 -9.31 -3.79 13.22
CA GLN A 124 -10.39 -4.62 13.76
C GLN A 124 -11.79 -4.08 13.44
N ASN A 125 -11.99 -2.76 13.50
CA ASN A 125 -13.32 -2.18 13.46
C ASN A 125 -13.63 -1.43 12.14
N MET A 126 -12.62 -0.95 11.43
CA MET A 126 -12.76 -0.07 10.27
C MET A 126 -11.87 -0.51 9.09
N LYS A 127 -11.56 -1.80 9.01
CA LYS A 127 -10.65 -2.37 7.99
C LYS A 127 -11.01 -1.96 6.55
N PRO A 128 -12.30 -1.95 6.11
CA PRO A 128 -12.66 -1.50 4.77
C PRO A 128 -12.33 -0.04 4.50
N LEU A 129 -12.54 0.84 5.49
CA LEU A 129 -12.24 2.26 5.38
C LEU A 129 -10.72 2.51 5.33
N LEU A 130 -9.98 1.83 6.21
CA LEU A 130 -8.52 1.85 6.20
C LEU A 130 -7.97 1.36 4.84
N GLY A 131 -8.50 0.26 4.31
CA GLY A 131 -8.13 -0.25 2.99
C GLY A 131 -8.43 0.71 1.85
N ALA A 132 -9.55 1.45 1.92
CA ALA A 132 -9.89 2.48 0.92
C ALA A 132 -8.89 3.65 0.95
N MET A 133 -8.48 4.11 2.14
CA MET A 133 -7.48 5.17 2.30
C MET A 133 -6.08 4.74 1.83
N LEU A 134 -5.69 3.50 2.11
CA LEU A 134 -4.39 2.96 1.72
C LEU A 134 -4.29 2.71 0.21
N ARG A 135 -5.42 2.43 -0.43
CA ARG A 135 -5.46 2.16 -1.87
C ARG A 135 -5.06 3.41 -2.65
N GLY A 136 -4.00 3.29 -3.44
CA GLY A 136 -3.45 4.40 -4.23
C GLY A 136 -2.52 5.33 -3.46
N SER A 137 -2.24 5.05 -2.17
CA SER A 137 -1.20 5.78 -1.45
C SER A 137 0.17 5.40 -1.97
N GLU A 138 0.98 6.39 -2.30
CA GLU A 138 2.40 6.22 -2.67
C GLU A 138 3.28 6.16 -1.43
N LEU A 139 2.87 6.86 -0.37
CA LEU A 139 3.56 6.89 0.91
C LEU A 139 2.56 6.65 2.05
N VAL A 140 2.90 5.74 2.94
CA VAL A 140 2.17 5.48 4.18
C VAL A 140 3.10 5.75 5.36
N ILE A 141 2.70 6.67 6.22
CA ILE A 141 3.45 7.00 7.42
C ILE A 141 2.68 6.51 8.62
N VAL A 142 3.27 5.61 9.39
CA VAL A 142 2.74 5.19 10.69
C VAL A 142 3.53 5.93 11.76
N ASN A 143 2.93 6.94 12.35
CA ASN A 143 3.55 7.72 13.41
C ASN A 143 3.17 7.23 14.81
N ARG A 144 3.74 7.83 15.85
CA ARG A 144 3.47 7.48 17.26
C ARG A 144 3.71 6.00 17.58
N CYS A 145 4.79 5.45 17.01
CA CYS A 145 5.19 4.07 17.26
C CYS A 145 5.93 3.89 18.59
N ASP A 146 5.97 4.90 19.45
CA ASP A 146 6.68 4.86 20.74
C ASP A 146 6.24 3.70 21.62
N GLY A 147 7.21 2.81 21.96
CA GLY A 147 6.98 1.68 22.86
C GLY A 147 6.13 0.55 22.26
N ILE A 148 5.83 0.59 20.98
CA ILE A 148 5.22 -0.54 20.27
C ILE A 148 6.32 -1.57 20.01
N PRO A 149 6.12 -2.86 20.38
CA PRO A 149 7.09 -3.92 20.12
C PRO A 149 7.36 -4.14 18.63
N ASP A 150 8.58 -4.54 18.28
CA ASP A 150 9.05 -4.70 16.89
C ASP A 150 8.22 -5.74 16.10
N ASP A 151 7.81 -6.83 16.75
CA ASP A 151 6.94 -7.84 16.14
C ASP A 151 5.57 -7.26 15.73
N LYS A 152 5.04 -6.35 16.53
CA LYS A 152 3.80 -5.62 16.17
C LYS A 152 4.02 -4.62 15.05
N LEU A 153 5.10 -3.86 15.07
CA LEU A 153 5.45 -2.93 14.00
C LEU A 153 5.62 -3.68 12.67
N THR A 154 6.26 -4.83 12.71
CA THR A 154 6.38 -5.73 11.55
C THR A 154 5.01 -6.22 11.06
N ALA A 155 4.10 -6.60 11.99
CA ALA A 155 2.74 -6.99 11.64
C ALA A 155 1.93 -5.82 11.02
N TYR A 156 2.11 -4.59 11.53
CA TYR A 156 1.48 -3.39 10.96
C TYR A 156 1.94 -3.17 9.52
N ARG A 157 3.25 -3.21 9.29
CA ARG A 157 3.83 -3.07 7.95
C ARG A 157 3.29 -4.13 6.98
N ARG A 158 3.21 -5.39 7.40
CA ARG A 158 2.63 -6.47 6.57
C ARG A 158 1.16 -6.21 6.22
N THR A 159 0.37 -5.78 7.21
CA THR A 159 -1.05 -5.45 7.01
C THR A 159 -1.22 -4.30 6.01
N ILE A 160 -0.41 -3.24 6.14
CA ILE A 160 -0.41 -2.11 5.19
C ILE A 160 0.01 -2.58 3.81
N ARG A 161 1.10 -3.37 3.71
CA ARG A 161 1.60 -3.91 2.44
C ARG A 161 0.57 -4.79 1.72
N ALA A 162 -0.23 -5.55 2.47
CA ALA A 162 -1.33 -6.34 1.92
C ALA A 162 -2.42 -5.48 1.28
N MET A 163 -2.69 -4.30 1.85
CA MET A 163 -3.71 -3.35 1.35
C MET A 163 -3.18 -2.41 0.27
N SER A 164 -1.89 -2.06 0.34
CA SER A 164 -1.21 -1.19 -0.63
C SER A 164 0.18 -1.73 -0.96
N ARG A 165 0.28 -2.40 -2.11
CA ARG A 165 1.47 -3.17 -2.49
C ARG A 165 2.65 -2.30 -2.90
N GLU A 166 2.38 -1.14 -3.48
CA GLU A 166 3.39 -0.28 -4.11
C GLU A 166 3.79 0.90 -3.21
N SER A 167 3.10 1.10 -2.08
CA SER A 167 3.40 2.21 -1.16
C SER A 167 4.77 2.07 -0.53
N GLU A 168 5.48 3.16 -0.42
CA GLU A 168 6.55 3.29 0.56
C GLU A 168 5.94 3.33 1.97
N ILE A 169 6.49 2.58 2.93
CA ILE A 169 5.97 2.51 4.30
C ILE A 169 7.06 2.98 5.25
N VAL A 170 6.77 4.06 5.95
CA VAL A 170 7.65 4.67 6.97
C VAL A 170 6.99 4.50 8.33
N LEU A 171 7.75 3.99 9.29
CA LEU A 171 7.35 3.90 10.69
C LEU A 171 8.14 4.97 11.46
N GLU A 172 7.45 5.75 12.31
CA GLU A 172 8.09 6.84 13.05
C GLU A 172 7.74 6.81 14.54
N ASP A 173 8.75 7.02 15.36
CA ASP A 173 8.60 7.32 16.78
C ASP A 173 9.07 8.77 17.08
N LYS A 174 9.17 9.13 18.36
CA LYS A 174 9.66 10.46 18.80
C LYS A 174 11.13 10.75 18.42
N GLU A 175 11.90 9.75 18.08
CA GLU A 175 13.32 9.88 17.71
C GLU A 175 13.48 10.01 16.18
N GLY A 176 12.43 9.73 15.42
CA GLY A 176 12.36 9.81 13.96
C GLY A 176 11.95 8.51 13.30
N GLU A 177 12.41 8.30 12.08
CA GLU A 177 12.12 7.08 11.33
C GLU A 177 12.78 5.86 11.97
N ILE A 178 11.99 4.80 12.16
CA ILE A 178 12.46 3.50 12.64
C ILE A 178 13.04 2.74 11.44
N GLU A 179 14.35 2.51 11.46
CA GLU A 179 15.01 1.77 10.39
C GLU A 179 14.44 0.36 10.25
N GLN A 180 14.03 -0.02 9.06
CA GLN A 180 13.46 -1.35 8.76
C GLN A 180 14.42 -2.50 9.12
N ALA A 181 15.73 -2.28 8.98
CA ALA A 181 16.74 -3.26 9.34
C ALA A 181 16.83 -3.54 10.85
N ALA A 182 16.26 -2.66 11.70
CA ALA A 182 16.21 -2.85 13.14
C ALA A 182 15.02 -3.71 13.60
N LEU A 183 14.02 -3.92 12.74
CA LEU A 183 12.87 -4.76 13.07
C LEU A 183 13.23 -6.24 12.87
N GLU A 184 13.36 -6.98 13.97
CA GLU A 184 13.51 -8.43 13.91
C GLU A 184 12.23 -9.07 13.36
N GLU A 185 12.37 -9.77 12.24
CA GLU A 185 11.25 -10.50 11.62
C GLU A 185 11.28 -11.96 12.06
N ASP A 186 10.40 -12.34 12.94
CA ASP A 186 10.09 -13.74 13.21
C ASP A 186 9.20 -14.29 12.07
N LEU A 187 9.86 -14.88 11.08
CA LEU A 187 9.13 -15.61 10.05
C LEU A 187 8.64 -16.95 10.62
N PRO A 188 7.40 -17.38 10.30
CA PRO A 188 6.83 -18.62 10.82
C PRO A 188 7.44 -19.88 10.19
N TYR A 189 8.47 -19.73 9.37
CA TYR A 189 9.20 -20.80 8.68
C TYR A 189 10.71 -20.53 8.68
N ASP A 190 11.49 -21.60 8.60
CA ASP A 190 12.95 -21.52 8.59
C ASP A 190 13.51 -21.23 7.21
N LEU A 191 14.04 -20.02 7.00
CA LEU A 191 14.74 -19.63 5.77
C LEU A 191 16.03 -20.43 5.52
N GLY A 192 16.61 -21.07 6.52
CA GLY A 192 17.81 -21.89 6.40
C GLY A 192 17.52 -23.33 5.96
N ALA A 193 16.26 -23.76 5.89
CA ALA A 193 15.90 -25.10 5.47
C ALA A 193 16.24 -25.37 4.00
N ASP A 194 16.60 -26.62 3.67
CA ASP A 194 16.82 -27.03 2.27
C ASP A 194 15.57 -26.85 1.40
N VAL A 195 14.41 -27.06 1.99
CA VAL A 195 13.09 -26.76 1.41
C VAL A 195 12.28 -26.01 2.45
N ILE A 196 11.90 -24.78 2.13
CA ILE A 196 11.06 -23.96 2.99
C ILE A 196 9.61 -24.39 2.78
N GLU A 197 9.05 -25.05 3.77
CA GLU A 197 7.64 -25.46 3.75
C GLU A 197 6.75 -24.28 4.16
N ILE A 198 5.92 -23.80 3.24
CA ILE A 198 4.95 -22.73 3.48
C ILE A 198 3.60 -23.33 3.76
N LYS A 199 3.18 -23.26 5.02
CA LYS A 199 1.86 -23.73 5.44
C LYS A 199 0.76 -22.82 4.89
N PRO A 200 -0.50 -23.31 4.83
CA PRO A 200 -1.61 -22.49 4.36
C PRO A 200 -1.78 -21.15 5.08
N GLU A 201 -1.64 -21.16 6.40
CA GLU A 201 -1.73 -19.97 7.25
C GLU A 201 -0.58 -18.97 7.04
N ASP A 202 0.59 -19.45 6.63
CA ASP A 202 1.81 -18.64 6.46
C ASP A 202 1.93 -18.08 5.04
N TYR A 203 1.04 -18.47 4.12
CA TYR A 203 1.15 -18.12 2.70
C TYR A 203 1.16 -16.62 2.45
N GLY A 204 0.32 -15.85 3.17
CA GLY A 204 0.25 -14.40 3.04
C GLY A 204 1.54 -13.72 3.48
N ILE A 205 2.08 -14.15 4.62
CA ILE A 205 3.35 -13.63 5.15
C ILE A 205 4.48 -13.90 4.16
N TRP A 206 4.60 -15.14 3.69
CA TRP A 206 5.60 -15.52 2.70
C TRP A 206 5.49 -14.70 1.41
N TYR A 207 4.28 -14.55 0.88
CA TYR A 207 4.07 -13.82 -0.37
C TYR A 207 4.54 -12.37 -0.27
N ILE A 208 4.14 -11.68 0.82
CA ILE A 208 4.51 -10.28 1.04
C ILE A 208 6.01 -10.14 1.26
N ASP A 209 6.60 -10.94 2.14
CA ASP A 209 8.03 -10.88 2.44
C ASP A 209 8.88 -11.20 1.20
N CYS A 210 8.46 -12.19 0.40
CA CYS A 210 9.13 -12.54 -0.85
C CYS A 210 9.05 -11.42 -1.91
N MET A 211 7.95 -10.64 -1.92
CA MET A 211 7.82 -9.45 -2.79
C MET A 211 8.67 -8.29 -2.32
N ASP A 212 8.67 -8.01 -1.02
CA ASP A 212 9.39 -6.88 -0.42
C ASP A 212 10.89 -7.10 -0.37
N GLN A 213 11.32 -8.35 -0.13
CA GLN A 213 12.72 -8.73 0.04
C GLN A 213 13.09 -9.94 -0.83
N PRO A 214 12.99 -9.87 -2.15
CA PRO A 214 13.17 -11.02 -3.04
C PRO A 214 14.56 -11.64 -2.95
N GLU A 215 15.60 -10.87 -2.66
CA GLU A 215 16.98 -11.37 -2.52
C GLU A 215 17.14 -12.35 -1.35
N ARG A 216 16.30 -12.28 -0.30
CA ARG A 216 16.29 -13.25 0.81
C ARG A 216 15.91 -14.65 0.36
N TYR A 217 15.12 -14.75 -0.71
CA TYR A 217 14.55 -16.00 -1.23
C TYR A 217 15.24 -16.47 -2.49
N LYS A 218 16.10 -15.68 -3.09
CA LYS A 218 16.83 -16.04 -4.30
C LYS A 218 17.58 -17.34 -4.12
N ASP A 219 17.41 -18.25 -5.10
CA ASP A 219 17.98 -19.59 -5.12
C ASP A 219 17.46 -20.56 -4.04
N LYS A 220 16.54 -20.14 -3.17
CA LYS A 220 15.90 -21.02 -2.18
C LYS A 220 14.79 -21.85 -2.83
N VAL A 221 14.54 -23.01 -2.25
CA VAL A 221 13.46 -23.90 -2.68
C VAL A 221 12.31 -23.78 -1.70
N VAL A 222 11.11 -23.55 -2.22
CA VAL A 222 9.87 -23.47 -1.43
C VAL A 222 8.90 -24.59 -1.83
N GLU A 223 8.10 -25.02 -0.88
CA GLU A 223 7.01 -25.99 -1.11
C GLU A 223 5.72 -25.48 -0.50
N PHE A 224 4.65 -25.41 -1.29
CA PHE A 224 3.35 -24.89 -0.85
C PHE A 224 2.21 -25.47 -1.69
N THR A 225 0.98 -25.34 -1.16
CA THR A 225 -0.26 -25.73 -1.85
C THR A 225 -0.98 -24.48 -2.36
N ALA A 226 -1.37 -24.50 -3.64
CA ALA A 226 -1.95 -23.35 -4.32
C ALA A 226 -2.97 -23.75 -5.38
N MET A 227 -3.81 -22.81 -5.77
CA MET A 227 -4.71 -22.91 -6.90
C MET A 227 -4.02 -22.42 -8.16
N VAL A 228 -4.21 -23.11 -9.26
CA VAL A 228 -3.66 -22.76 -10.59
C VAL A 228 -4.46 -21.62 -11.21
N LEU A 229 -3.79 -20.58 -11.63
CA LEU A 229 -4.29 -19.55 -12.54
C LEU A 229 -3.55 -19.65 -13.88
N LYS A 230 -4.31 -19.81 -14.97
CA LYS A 230 -3.81 -19.76 -16.36
C LYS A 230 -4.50 -18.66 -17.14
N SER A 231 -3.77 -18.05 -18.04
CA SER A 231 -4.29 -17.06 -18.98
C SER A 231 -3.77 -17.37 -20.39
N PRO A 232 -4.56 -17.14 -21.44
CA PRO A 232 -4.10 -17.23 -22.82
C PRO A 232 -2.92 -16.28 -23.14
N LYS A 233 -2.72 -15.26 -22.28
CA LYS A 233 -1.61 -14.29 -22.39
C LYS A 233 -0.28 -14.84 -21.86
N PHE A 234 -0.34 -15.90 -21.04
CA PHE A 234 0.89 -16.49 -20.49
C PHE A 234 1.63 -17.29 -21.54
N PRO A 235 2.95 -17.24 -21.55
CA PRO A 235 3.77 -18.10 -22.40
C PRO A 235 3.48 -19.58 -22.12
N LYS A 236 3.74 -20.45 -23.13
CA LYS A 236 3.66 -21.90 -22.93
C LYS A 236 4.62 -22.35 -21.84
N GLY A 237 4.21 -23.33 -21.03
CA GLY A 237 5.00 -23.81 -19.91
C GLY A 237 4.97 -22.88 -18.70
N GLN A 238 4.00 -21.96 -18.63
CA GLN A 238 3.86 -21.04 -17.50
C GLN A 238 2.43 -21.01 -16.96
N PHE A 239 2.32 -20.82 -15.66
CA PHE A 239 1.08 -20.60 -14.93
C PHE A 239 1.38 -19.84 -13.64
N VAL A 240 0.36 -19.38 -12.92
CA VAL A 240 0.53 -18.78 -11.61
C VAL A 240 -0.11 -19.68 -10.57
N PRO A 241 0.67 -20.38 -9.73
CA PRO A 241 0.17 -21.01 -8.53
C PRO A 241 -0.04 -19.94 -7.46
N GLY A 242 -1.25 -19.85 -6.92
CA GLY A 242 -1.57 -18.79 -5.97
C GLY A 242 -2.76 -19.11 -5.10
N ARG A 243 -3.11 -18.16 -4.25
CA ARG A 243 -4.24 -18.26 -3.34
C ARG A 243 -5.09 -17.00 -3.42
N MET A 244 -6.41 -17.17 -3.21
CA MET A 244 -7.28 -16.02 -2.98
C MET A 244 -6.97 -15.41 -1.61
N ALA A 245 -6.85 -14.10 -1.58
CA ALA A 245 -6.65 -13.35 -0.36
C ALA A 245 -7.74 -12.30 -0.19
N MET A 246 -8.16 -12.10 1.04
CA MET A 246 -9.06 -11.02 1.43
C MET A 246 -8.26 -9.95 2.15
N THR A 247 -8.14 -8.76 1.52
CA THR A 247 -7.37 -7.67 2.10
C THR A 247 -8.17 -6.87 3.12
N CYS A 248 -9.33 -6.35 2.74
CA CYS A 248 -10.18 -5.58 3.65
C CYS A 248 -11.60 -6.15 3.84
N CYS A 249 -12.23 -6.73 2.82
CA CYS A 249 -13.57 -7.31 2.90
C CYS A 249 -13.80 -8.35 1.78
N GLU A 250 -14.94 -9.05 1.82
CA GLU A 250 -15.29 -10.06 0.81
C GLU A 250 -15.38 -9.51 -0.63
N ALA A 251 -15.64 -8.22 -0.79
CA ALA A 251 -15.68 -7.56 -2.09
C ALA A 251 -14.27 -7.28 -2.64
N ASP A 252 -13.24 -7.33 -1.80
CA ASP A 252 -11.86 -7.04 -2.15
C ASP A 252 -11.00 -8.32 -2.11
N MET A 253 -11.44 -9.29 -2.89
CA MET A 253 -10.72 -10.55 -3.07
C MET A 253 -9.69 -10.41 -4.19
N THR A 254 -8.44 -10.70 -3.89
CA THR A 254 -7.35 -10.66 -4.87
C THR A 254 -6.62 -12.00 -4.95
N PHE A 255 -6.05 -12.30 -6.11
CA PHE A 255 -5.28 -13.51 -6.31
C PHE A 255 -3.78 -13.23 -6.12
N LEU A 256 -3.17 -13.87 -5.12
CA LEU A 256 -1.75 -13.74 -4.80
C LEU A 256 -0.99 -14.94 -5.35
N GLY A 257 0.01 -14.69 -6.19
CA GLY A 257 0.86 -15.74 -6.72
C GLY A 257 1.97 -15.20 -7.61
N PHE A 258 2.99 -15.99 -7.79
CA PHE A 258 4.14 -15.66 -8.64
C PHE A 258 4.08 -16.44 -9.96
N MET A 259 4.61 -15.84 -11.02
CA MET A 259 4.78 -16.57 -12.28
C MET A 259 5.62 -17.81 -12.04
N CYS A 260 5.13 -18.96 -12.49
CA CYS A 260 5.78 -20.25 -12.35
C CYS A 260 6.09 -20.86 -13.71
N LYS A 261 7.34 -21.25 -13.92
CA LYS A 261 7.81 -21.95 -15.11
C LYS A 261 7.83 -23.46 -14.84
N TRP A 262 7.07 -24.21 -15.63
CA TRP A 262 6.92 -25.65 -15.51
C TRP A 262 6.65 -26.31 -16.86
N PRO A 263 7.49 -27.25 -17.35
CA PRO A 263 7.27 -27.91 -18.64
C PRO A 263 5.91 -28.60 -18.77
N GLY A 264 5.36 -29.14 -17.66
CA GLY A 264 4.06 -29.80 -17.60
C GLY A 264 2.89 -28.85 -17.26
N ALA A 265 3.05 -27.55 -17.43
CA ALA A 265 2.00 -26.57 -17.11
C ALA A 265 0.68 -26.82 -17.87
N GLU A 266 0.75 -27.43 -19.07
CA GLU A 266 -0.42 -27.71 -19.91
C GLU A 266 -1.32 -28.83 -19.35
N ASP A 267 -0.81 -29.66 -18.43
CA ASP A 267 -1.56 -30.75 -17.79
C ASP A 267 -2.54 -30.24 -16.71
N TYR A 268 -2.43 -28.96 -16.35
CA TYR A 268 -3.24 -28.34 -15.32
C TYR A 268 -4.19 -27.29 -15.90
N LYS A 269 -5.36 -27.15 -15.25
CA LYS A 269 -6.39 -26.16 -15.61
C LYS A 269 -6.54 -25.13 -14.50
N THR A 270 -6.98 -23.93 -14.87
CA THR A 270 -7.37 -22.89 -13.91
C THR A 270 -8.34 -23.46 -12.87
N LYS A 271 -8.18 -23.06 -11.61
CA LYS A 271 -8.90 -23.52 -10.43
C LYS A 271 -8.59 -24.93 -9.95
N GLN A 272 -7.68 -25.67 -10.58
CA GLN A 272 -7.16 -26.90 -9.98
C GLN A 272 -6.18 -26.58 -8.85
N TRP A 273 -6.19 -27.42 -7.83
CA TRP A 273 -5.27 -27.31 -6.70
C TRP A 273 -4.04 -28.19 -6.94
N VAL A 274 -2.90 -27.62 -6.62
CA VAL A 274 -1.59 -28.28 -6.80
C VAL A 274 -0.69 -28.02 -5.60
N LYS A 275 0.15 -28.98 -5.28
CA LYS A 275 1.31 -28.81 -4.41
C LYS A 275 2.50 -28.53 -5.33
N VAL A 276 3.20 -27.45 -5.09
CA VAL A 276 4.30 -26.97 -5.90
C VAL A 276 5.56 -26.94 -5.07
N ARG A 277 6.62 -27.58 -5.57
CA ARG A 277 7.98 -27.36 -5.10
C ARG A 277 8.73 -26.60 -6.20
N ALA A 278 9.28 -25.45 -5.85
CA ALA A 278 9.92 -24.59 -6.82
C ALA A 278 11.12 -23.85 -6.23
N LYS A 279 12.13 -23.65 -7.05
CA LYS A 279 13.23 -22.74 -6.78
C LYS A 279 12.80 -21.30 -7.11
N ILE A 280 13.13 -20.35 -6.25
CA ILE A 280 12.85 -18.93 -6.47
C ILE A 280 14.01 -18.29 -7.23
N GLY A 281 13.70 -17.59 -8.32
CA GLY A 281 14.59 -16.70 -9.03
C GLY A 281 14.04 -15.29 -9.06
N ILE A 282 14.83 -14.33 -9.53
CA ILE A 282 14.42 -12.95 -9.70
C ILE A 282 14.51 -12.60 -11.17
N GLU A 283 13.43 -12.12 -11.76
CA GLU A 283 13.37 -11.70 -13.16
C GLU A 283 12.50 -10.47 -13.33
N TYR A 284 12.76 -9.73 -14.41
CA TYR A 284 11.86 -8.64 -14.82
C TYR A 284 10.49 -9.21 -15.23
N GLN A 285 9.44 -8.71 -14.61
CA GLN A 285 8.05 -9.03 -14.91
C GLN A 285 7.28 -7.76 -15.25
N LYS A 286 6.55 -7.79 -16.37
CA LYS A 286 5.74 -6.64 -16.80
C LYS A 286 4.67 -6.27 -15.76
N ASP A 287 4.10 -7.29 -15.12
CA ASP A 287 3.03 -7.10 -14.14
C ASP A 287 3.54 -6.51 -12.81
N TYR A 288 4.86 -6.55 -12.56
CA TYR A 288 5.50 -5.91 -11.40
C TYR A 288 6.11 -4.55 -11.75
N HIS A 289 6.12 -4.17 -13.04
CA HIS A 289 6.85 -3.02 -13.55
C HIS A 289 8.34 -3.00 -13.16
N GLY A 290 8.91 -4.15 -12.85
CA GLY A 290 10.28 -4.29 -12.34
C GLY A 290 10.73 -5.74 -12.19
N GLU A 291 11.85 -5.92 -11.49
CA GLU A 291 12.34 -7.25 -11.12
C GLU A 291 11.57 -7.78 -9.91
N GLY A 292 11.22 -9.07 -9.94
CA GLY A 292 10.50 -9.71 -8.86
C GLY A 292 10.59 -11.23 -8.89
N PRO A 293 10.00 -11.91 -7.88
CA PRO A 293 10.08 -13.36 -7.75
C PRO A 293 9.44 -14.12 -8.91
N VAL A 294 10.15 -15.13 -9.39
CA VAL A 294 9.66 -16.11 -10.37
C VAL A 294 9.97 -17.51 -9.85
N LEU A 295 9.03 -18.40 -10.00
CA LEU A 295 9.14 -19.78 -9.55
C LEU A 295 9.62 -20.68 -10.70
N TYR A 296 10.65 -21.44 -10.46
CA TYR A 296 11.10 -22.52 -11.34
C TYR A 296 10.69 -23.83 -10.69
N ALA A 297 9.56 -24.38 -11.11
CA ALA A 297 9.05 -25.59 -10.50
C ALA A 297 9.97 -26.78 -10.76
N GLU A 298 10.27 -27.52 -9.69
CA GLU A 298 10.99 -28.79 -9.71
C GLU A 298 9.99 -29.97 -9.69
N HIS A 299 8.86 -29.76 -8.99
CA HIS A 299 7.80 -30.74 -8.88
C HIS A 299 6.46 -30.04 -8.75
N VAL A 300 5.45 -30.59 -9.44
CA VAL A 300 4.05 -30.13 -9.35
C VAL A 300 3.16 -31.37 -9.34
N GLU A 301 2.33 -31.50 -8.33
CA GLU A 301 1.36 -32.60 -8.23
C GLU A 301 -0.02 -32.07 -7.84
N ARG A 302 -1.07 -32.85 -8.07
CA ARG A 302 -2.42 -32.49 -7.66
C ARG A 302 -2.55 -32.53 -6.14
N ALA A 303 -3.25 -31.55 -5.60
CA ALA A 303 -3.51 -31.43 -4.17
C ALA A 303 -5.01 -31.23 -3.87
N GLU A 304 -5.38 -31.43 -2.62
CA GLU A 304 -6.71 -31.10 -2.13
C GLU A 304 -6.89 -29.58 -2.02
N GLU A 305 -8.13 -29.17 -2.18
CA GLU A 305 -8.50 -27.76 -2.04
C GLU A 305 -8.33 -27.25 -0.61
N ILE A 306 -7.68 -26.09 -0.46
CA ILE A 306 -7.65 -25.34 0.79
C ILE A 306 -8.80 -24.34 0.75
N LYS A 307 -9.77 -24.50 1.64
CA LYS A 307 -11.01 -23.69 1.67
C LYS A 307 -10.79 -22.30 2.24
N ASP A 308 -9.80 -22.17 3.11
CA ASP A 308 -9.52 -20.89 3.77
C ASP A 308 -8.87 -19.91 2.80
N VAL A 309 -9.35 -18.68 2.80
CA VAL A 309 -8.72 -17.58 2.10
C VAL A 309 -7.58 -17.01 2.95
N VAL A 310 -6.55 -16.50 2.28
CA VAL A 310 -5.47 -15.80 2.96
C VAL A 310 -6.02 -14.53 3.60
N GLN A 311 -5.69 -14.31 4.87
CA GLN A 311 -6.01 -13.10 5.63
C GLN A 311 -4.71 -12.46 6.12
N PHE A 312 -4.75 -11.13 6.31
CA PHE A 312 -3.63 -10.32 6.79
C PHE A 312 -4.03 -9.53 8.03
#